data_8fbacd2d03736cb7a85ef71ef1a807f6
#
_entry.id   8fbacd2d03736cb7a85ef71ef1a807f6
#
_cell.length_a   1.000
_cell.length_b   1.000
_cell.length_c   1.000
_cell.angle_alpha   90.00
_cell.angle_beta   90.00
_cell.angle_gamma   90.00
#
_symmetry.space_group_name_H-M   'P 1'
#
loop_
_entity.id
_entity.type
_entity.pdbx_description
1 polymer ?
#
loop_
_entity_poly.entity_id
_entity_poly.type
_entity_poly.pdbx_seq_one_letter_code
_entity_poly.pdbx_strand_id
1 'polypeptide(L)'
;MIVTAVDAHTGELAAFDRDSGVDLVDAVTASTAAPGLVPTVSINGTHYIDGGVGSTENADLASGYASVVVLSPLGGPSGTLPEGQFEGLRRPPEWGTDLASQVEALRKQGSHVEVITPDADSRAAMGTNQMDPATRIPAARAGFAQGKQEATRVTCL
;
A
#
# COMPACT_ATOMS: atom_id res chain seq x y z
N MET A 1 -12.95 -6.62 3.93
CA MET A 1 -11.99 -5.50 3.83
C MET A 1 -11.10 -5.55 5.07
N ILE A 2 -9.81 -5.36 4.89
CA ILE A 2 -8.84 -5.23 5.99
C ILE A 2 -8.21 -3.83 5.86
N VAL A 3 -8.03 -3.14 6.98
CA VAL A 3 -7.32 -1.86 7.07
C VAL A 3 -6.13 -2.07 7.99
N THR A 4 -4.94 -1.65 7.57
CA THR A 4 -3.70 -1.90 8.30
C THR A 4 -3.23 -0.65 9.02
N ALA A 5 -2.69 -0.83 10.22
CA ALA A 5 -1.95 0.19 10.96
C ALA A 5 -0.79 -0.47 11.70
N VAL A 6 0.15 0.32 12.21
CA VAL A 6 1.27 -0.19 13.00
C VAL A 6 1.14 0.37 14.43
N ASP A 7 1.26 -0.50 15.43
CA ASP A 7 1.38 -0.08 16.82
C ASP A 7 2.65 0.78 16.98
N ALA A 8 2.47 2.03 17.37
CA ALA A 8 3.57 2.99 17.47
C ALA A 8 4.58 2.66 18.57
N HIS A 9 4.23 1.78 19.52
CA HIS A 9 5.09 1.40 20.62
C HIS A 9 5.86 0.09 20.34
N THR A 10 5.18 -0.92 19.78
CA THR A 10 5.76 -2.24 19.54
C THR A 10 6.30 -2.41 18.12
N GLY A 11 5.82 -1.64 17.15
CA GLY A 11 6.11 -1.82 15.74
C GLY A 11 5.33 -2.97 15.09
N GLU A 12 4.41 -3.62 15.80
CA GLU A 12 3.62 -4.72 15.29
C GLU A 12 2.51 -4.23 14.36
N LEU A 13 2.25 -4.99 13.29
CA LEU A 13 1.17 -4.73 12.37
C LEU A 13 -0.16 -5.10 13.01
N ALA A 14 -1.11 -4.17 12.98
CA ALA A 14 -2.52 -4.39 13.27
C ALA A 14 -3.31 -4.45 11.96
N ALA A 15 -4.19 -5.45 11.83
CA ALA A 15 -5.07 -5.65 10.70
C ALA A 15 -6.52 -5.56 11.19
N PHE A 16 -7.17 -4.45 10.93
CA PHE A 16 -8.56 -4.21 11.34
C PHE A 16 -9.51 -4.71 10.25
N ASP A 17 -10.35 -5.65 10.59
CA ASP A 17 -11.39 -6.20 9.74
C ASP A 17 -12.79 -5.94 10.35
N ARG A 18 -13.83 -6.58 9.78
CA ARG A 18 -15.22 -6.47 10.25
C ARG A 18 -15.43 -6.98 11.68
N ASP A 19 -14.57 -7.90 12.12
CA ASP A 19 -14.72 -8.61 13.39
C ASP A 19 -13.81 -8.02 14.50
N SER A 20 -12.99 -7.04 14.16
CA SER A 20 -12.06 -6.34 15.08
C SER A 20 -12.75 -5.49 16.13
N GLY A 21 -14.05 -5.15 15.95
CA GLY A 21 -14.76 -4.26 16.87
C GLY A 21 -14.28 -2.81 16.83
N VAL A 22 -13.53 -2.43 15.79
CA VAL A 22 -13.02 -1.07 15.56
C VAL A 22 -13.87 -0.38 14.50
N ASP A 23 -14.25 0.87 14.74
CA ASP A 23 -14.95 1.67 13.74
C ASP A 23 -14.08 1.90 12.50
N LEU A 24 -14.70 1.85 11.32
CA LEU A 24 -13.99 2.01 10.06
C LEU A 24 -13.28 3.36 9.94
N VAL A 25 -13.89 4.43 10.49
CA VAL A 25 -13.29 5.76 10.45
C VAL A 25 -12.03 5.80 11.31
N ASP A 26 -12.07 5.18 12.49
CA ASP A 26 -10.91 5.08 13.39
C ASP A 26 -9.80 4.24 12.75
N ALA A 27 -10.15 3.08 12.15
CA ALA A 27 -9.19 2.22 11.46
C ALA A 27 -8.51 2.95 10.28
N VAL A 28 -9.28 3.65 9.45
CA VAL A 28 -8.73 4.42 8.31
C VAL A 28 -7.90 5.60 8.79
N THR A 29 -8.33 6.29 9.86
CA THR A 29 -7.57 7.40 10.44
C THR A 29 -6.23 6.91 10.98
N ALA A 30 -6.19 5.76 11.66
CA ALA A 30 -4.96 5.14 12.12
C ALA A 30 -4.07 4.70 10.94
N SER A 31 -4.66 4.09 9.92
CA SER A 31 -3.97 3.62 8.71
C SER A 31 -3.27 4.72 7.90
N THR A 32 -3.73 5.96 8.06
CA THR A 32 -3.19 7.14 7.35
C THR A 32 -2.45 8.10 8.26
N ALA A 33 -2.16 7.70 9.50
CA ALA A 33 -1.45 8.52 10.48
C ALA A 33 0.06 8.51 10.22
N ALA A 34 0.48 9.17 9.13
CA ALA A 34 1.88 9.19 8.70
C ALA A 34 2.78 9.90 9.74
N PRO A 35 3.84 9.23 10.22
CA PRO A 35 4.76 9.78 11.21
C PRO A 35 5.38 11.10 10.76
N GLY A 36 5.39 12.09 11.64
CA GLY A 36 5.92 13.42 11.36
C GLY A 36 4.97 14.37 10.61
N LEU A 37 3.85 13.85 10.07
CA LEU A 37 2.83 14.67 9.41
C LEU A 37 1.58 14.85 10.27
N VAL A 38 1.15 13.79 10.96
CA VAL A 38 -0.02 13.82 11.84
C VAL A 38 0.27 13.09 13.15
N PRO A 39 -0.49 13.38 14.23
CA PRO A 39 -0.37 12.64 15.49
C PRO A 39 -0.76 11.16 15.33
N THR A 40 -0.29 10.33 16.27
CA THR A 40 -0.77 8.95 16.41
C THR A 40 -2.25 8.92 16.74
N VAL A 41 -2.94 7.86 16.33
CA VAL A 41 -4.36 7.63 16.61
C VAL A 41 -4.51 6.60 17.72
N SER A 42 -5.28 6.92 18.76
CA SER A 42 -5.52 5.99 19.86
C SER A 42 -6.80 5.19 19.62
N ILE A 43 -6.69 3.87 19.58
CA ILE A 43 -7.83 2.93 19.50
C ILE A 43 -7.69 1.96 20.68
N ASN A 44 -8.70 1.91 21.53
CA ASN A 44 -8.72 1.02 22.70
C ASN A 44 -7.46 1.12 23.61
N GLY A 45 -6.86 2.31 23.70
CA GLY A 45 -5.68 2.55 24.52
C GLY A 45 -4.34 2.27 23.85
N THR A 46 -4.33 1.71 22.64
CA THR A 46 -3.13 1.52 21.81
C THR A 46 -2.99 2.67 20.83
N HIS A 47 -1.76 3.17 20.65
CA HIS A 47 -1.44 4.23 19.69
C HIS A 47 -0.95 3.65 18.38
N TYR A 48 -1.59 4.05 17.30
CA TYR A 48 -1.30 3.56 15.96
C TYR A 48 -0.73 4.65 15.06
N ILE A 49 0.08 4.21 14.10
CA ILE A 49 0.61 4.99 12.97
C ILE A 49 0.29 4.29 11.65
N ASP A 50 0.58 4.95 10.56
CA ASP A 50 0.32 4.50 9.19
C ASP A 50 0.79 3.05 8.94
N GLY A 51 -0.10 2.24 8.38
CA GLY A 51 0.18 0.84 8.03
C GLY A 51 1.30 0.69 7.00
N GLY A 52 1.51 1.70 6.17
CA GLY A 52 2.62 1.77 5.21
C GLY A 52 3.99 1.86 5.88
N VAL A 53 4.09 2.11 7.19
CA VAL A 53 5.35 2.03 7.95
C VAL A 53 5.83 0.58 8.06
N GLY A 54 4.95 -0.38 8.21
CA GLY A 54 5.27 -1.81 8.26
C GLY A 54 5.63 -2.37 6.88
N SER A 55 4.75 -2.21 5.93
CA SER A 55 4.91 -2.56 4.51
C SER A 55 4.04 -1.62 3.68
N THR A 56 4.54 -1.18 2.53
CA THR A 56 3.82 -0.20 1.70
C THR A 56 2.51 -0.75 1.17
N GLU A 57 2.48 -2.02 0.81
CA GLU A 57 1.33 -2.69 0.21
C GLU A 57 0.67 -3.71 1.14
N ASN A 58 1.38 -4.24 2.14
CA ASN A 58 0.91 -5.32 3.02
C ASN A 58 0.30 -6.50 2.23
N ALA A 59 0.94 -6.87 1.12
CA ALA A 59 0.44 -7.88 0.20
C ALA A 59 0.42 -9.30 0.81
N ASP A 60 1.22 -9.55 1.83
CA ASP A 60 1.25 -10.78 2.61
C ASP A 60 -0.09 -11.13 3.27
N LEU A 61 -0.92 -10.12 3.57
CA LEU A 61 -2.29 -10.32 4.08
C LEU A 61 -3.23 -11.01 3.07
N ALA A 62 -2.82 -11.06 1.80
CA ALA A 62 -3.54 -11.82 0.77
C ALA A 62 -3.12 -13.31 0.71
N SER A 63 -2.35 -13.80 1.68
CA SER A 63 -1.99 -15.22 1.78
C SER A 63 -3.23 -16.11 1.80
N GLY A 64 -3.18 -17.24 1.08
CA GLY A 64 -4.27 -18.20 0.98
C GLY A 64 -5.28 -17.92 -0.14
N TYR A 65 -5.19 -16.79 -0.83
CA TYR A 65 -6.02 -16.54 -2.02
C TYR A 65 -5.36 -17.11 -3.28
N ALA A 66 -6.16 -17.75 -4.15
CA ALA A 66 -5.66 -18.33 -5.40
C ALA A 66 -5.22 -17.25 -6.42
N SER A 67 -5.91 -16.10 -6.42
CA SER A 67 -5.61 -14.96 -7.30
C SER A 67 -5.52 -13.68 -6.48
N VAL A 68 -4.46 -12.91 -6.71
CA VAL A 68 -4.17 -11.66 -5.99
C VAL A 68 -3.82 -10.58 -7.00
N VAL A 69 -4.45 -9.42 -6.89
CA VAL A 69 -4.07 -8.21 -7.63
C VAL A 69 -3.55 -7.19 -6.62
N VAL A 70 -2.31 -6.77 -6.81
CA VAL A 70 -1.69 -5.73 -6.00
C VAL A 70 -1.66 -4.42 -6.79
N LEU A 71 -2.30 -3.38 -6.25
CA LEU A 71 -2.19 -2.03 -6.75
C LEU A 71 -1.12 -1.30 -5.93
N SER A 72 0.01 -0.98 -6.56
CA SER A 72 1.13 -0.29 -5.90
C SER A 72 1.33 1.11 -6.51
N PRO A 73 0.57 2.12 -6.04
CA PRO A 73 0.61 3.45 -6.64
C PRO A 73 1.94 4.18 -6.42
N LEU A 74 2.72 3.78 -5.43
CA LEU A 74 4.05 4.34 -5.14
C LEU A 74 5.18 3.48 -5.69
N GLY A 75 4.87 2.27 -6.18
CA GLY A 75 5.85 1.35 -6.73
C GLY A 75 6.44 1.81 -8.06
N GLY A 76 7.74 1.64 -8.23
CA GLY A 76 8.40 1.71 -9.54
C GLY A 76 8.16 0.43 -10.35
N PRO A 77 8.65 0.35 -11.62
CA PRO A 77 8.46 -0.82 -12.49
C PRO A 77 8.91 -2.17 -11.91
N SER A 78 9.79 -2.13 -10.92
CA SER A 78 10.30 -3.30 -10.17
C SER A 78 9.71 -3.43 -8.77
N GLY A 79 8.65 -2.67 -8.44
CA GLY A 79 8.12 -2.59 -7.07
C GLY A 79 9.00 -1.78 -6.11
N THR A 80 10.03 -1.10 -6.62
CA THR A 80 10.88 -0.20 -5.84
C THR A 80 10.30 1.20 -5.80
N LEU A 81 10.39 1.85 -4.66
CA LEU A 81 9.98 3.26 -4.52
C LEU A 81 10.81 4.16 -5.43
N PRO A 82 10.22 5.23 -6.02
CA PRO A 82 10.95 6.20 -6.80
C PRO A 82 12.11 6.81 -6.02
N GLU A 83 13.22 7.10 -6.70
CA GLU A 83 14.37 7.79 -6.07
C GLU A 83 13.96 9.18 -5.59
N GLY A 84 14.43 9.57 -4.43
CA GLY A 84 14.30 10.91 -3.86
C GLY A 84 13.03 11.17 -3.05
N GLN A 85 11.93 10.48 -3.29
CA GLN A 85 10.75 10.52 -2.42
C GLN A 85 10.73 9.25 -1.56
N PHE A 86 10.53 9.39 -0.26
CA PHE A 86 10.40 8.26 0.66
C PHE A 86 11.64 7.36 0.81
N GLU A 87 12.86 7.87 0.57
CA GLU A 87 14.08 7.09 0.85
C GLU A 87 14.12 6.57 2.29
N GLY A 88 13.57 7.33 3.23
CA GLY A 88 13.41 6.89 4.62
C GLY A 88 12.41 5.75 4.84
N LEU A 89 11.59 5.43 3.83
CA LEU A 89 10.65 4.29 3.87
C LEU A 89 11.19 3.06 3.14
N ARG A 90 12.39 3.15 2.55
CA ARG A 90 13.05 1.98 1.95
C ARG A 90 13.39 1.00 3.05
N ARG A 91 12.97 -0.22 2.87
CA ARG A 91 13.23 -1.33 3.81
C ARG A 91 14.30 -2.22 3.26
N PRO A 92 15.23 -2.67 4.10
CA PRO A 92 16.17 -3.70 3.71
C PRO A 92 15.41 -4.94 3.21
N PRO A 93 15.79 -5.53 2.07
CA PRO A 93 15.12 -6.75 1.54
C PRO A 93 15.13 -7.92 2.52
N GLU A 94 16.11 -7.97 3.41
CA GLU A 94 16.21 -8.99 4.46
C GLU A 94 15.05 -8.97 5.47
N TRP A 95 14.29 -7.87 5.54
CA TRP A 95 13.08 -7.81 6.38
C TRP A 95 11.88 -8.51 5.74
N GLY A 96 11.93 -8.75 4.40
CA GLY A 96 10.86 -9.42 3.68
C GLY A 96 9.54 -8.64 3.61
N THR A 97 9.57 -7.37 3.99
CA THR A 97 8.38 -6.48 4.01
C THR A 97 8.28 -5.62 2.75
N ASP A 98 9.22 -5.73 1.83
CA ASP A 98 9.14 -5.12 0.51
C ASP A 98 8.19 -5.90 -0.40
N LEU A 99 7.60 -5.21 -1.38
CA LEU A 99 6.61 -5.79 -2.28
C LEU A 99 7.15 -7.01 -3.05
N ALA A 100 8.40 -6.97 -3.51
CA ALA A 100 8.98 -8.07 -4.30
C ALA A 100 9.06 -9.35 -3.48
N SER A 101 9.52 -9.26 -2.23
CA SER A 101 9.58 -10.37 -1.27
C SER A 101 8.20 -10.93 -0.96
N GLN A 102 7.21 -10.07 -0.72
CA GLN A 102 5.82 -10.48 -0.44
C GLN A 102 5.18 -11.16 -1.64
N VAL A 103 5.35 -10.62 -2.85
CA VAL A 103 4.85 -11.22 -4.10
C VAL A 103 5.49 -12.59 -4.34
N GLU A 104 6.80 -12.72 -4.12
CA GLU A 104 7.49 -13.99 -4.25
C GLU A 104 6.95 -15.02 -3.25
N ALA A 105 6.71 -14.62 -2.00
CA ALA A 105 6.14 -15.48 -0.97
C ALA A 105 4.73 -15.97 -1.36
N LEU A 106 3.86 -15.08 -1.85
CA LEU A 106 2.52 -15.44 -2.33
C LEU A 106 2.58 -16.41 -3.51
N ARG A 107 3.47 -16.18 -4.48
CA ARG A 107 3.65 -17.08 -5.63
C ARG A 107 4.18 -18.45 -5.21
N LYS A 108 5.09 -18.51 -4.25
CA LYS A 108 5.57 -19.79 -3.67
C LYS A 108 4.48 -20.59 -2.98
N GLN A 109 3.46 -19.94 -2.45
CA GLN A 109 2.28 -20.57 -1.86
C GLN A 109 1.25 -21.04 -2.90
N GLY A 110 1.48 -20.74 -4.19
CA GLY A 110 0.61 -21.13 -5.29
C GLY A 110 -0.37 -20.06 -5.75
N SER A 111 -0.29 -18.84 -5.24
CA SER A 111 -1.12 -17.73 -5.69
C SER A 111 -0.68 -17.23 -7.07
N HIS A 112 -1.67 -16.95 -7.95
CA HIS A 112 -1.41 -16.13 -9.13
C HIS A 112 -1.42 -14.65 -8.72
N VAL A 113 -0.30 -13.95 -8.91
CA VAL A 113 -0.16 -12.57 -8.43
C VAL A 113 0.16 -11.63 -9.61
N GLU A 114 -0.74 -10.68 -9.82
CA GLU A 114 -0.56 -9.55 -10.72
C GLU A 114 -0.23 -8.28 -9.93
N VAL A 115 0.79 -7.55 -10.37
CA VAL A 115 1.17 -6.26 -9.76
C VAL A 115 0.97 -5.16 -10.78
N ILE A 116 0.20 -4.15 -10.41
CA ILE A 116 -0.06 -2.97 -11.23
C ILE A 116 0.61 -1.77 -10.56
N THR A 117 1.54 -1.17 -11.28
CA THR A 117 2.23 0.08 -10.88
C THR A 117 1.90 1.18 -11.87
N PRO A 118 2.05 2.46 -11.51
CA PRO A 118 1.80 3.56 -12.43
C PRO A 118 2.64 3.47 -13.70
N ASP A 119 2.02 3.61 -14.85
CA ASP A 119 2.68 3.76 -16.13
C ASP A 119 3.38 5.13 -16.27
N ALA A 120 3.99 5.41 -17.41
CA ALA A 120 4.72 6.66 -17.63
C ALA A 120 3.80 7.89 -17.51
N ASP A 121 2.58 7.79 -18.06
CA ASP A 121 1.61 8.89 -18.06
C ASP A 121 1.05 9.12 -16.66
N SER A 122 0.73 8.06 -15.93
CA SER A 122 0.29 8.11 -14.54
C SER A 122 1.37 8.72 -13.64
N ARG A 123 2.64 8.30 -13.78
CA ARG A 123 3.76 8.90 -13.04
C ARG A 123 3.95 10.38 -13.36
N ALA A 124 3.89 10.77 -14.63
CA ALA A 124 3.99 12.16 -15.03
C ALA A 124 2.86 13.01 -14.44
N ALA A 125 1.63 12.48 -14.43
CA ALA A 125 0.47 13.15 -13.86
C ALA A 125 0.51 13.28 -12.32
N MET A 126 1.10 12.31 -11.62
CA MET A 126 1.31 12.34 -10.16
C MET A 126 2.37 13.37 -9.77
N GLY A 127 3.33 13.65 -10.65
CA GLY A 127 4.42 14.59 -10.39
C GLY A 127 5.38 14.08 -9.30
N THR A 128 6.24 14.99 -8.85
CA THR A 128 7.26 14.69 -7.83
C THR A 128 6.82 15.06 -6.40
N ASN A 129 5.80 15.90 -6.26
CA ASN A 129 5.24 16.28 -4.96
C ASN A 129 3.83 15.71 -4.80
N GLN A 130 3.71 14.60 -4.11
CA GLN A 130 2.42 13.93 -3.88
C GLN A 130 1.45 14.71 -2.98
N MET A 131 1.95 15.71 -2.25
CA MET A 131 1.12 16.59 -1.42
C MET A 131 0.58 17.80 -2.21
N ASP A 132 0.94 17.95 -3.49
CA ASP A 132 0.44 19.02 -4.33
C ASP A 132 -1.02 18.74 -4.75
N PRO A 133 -2.01 19.54 -4.30
CA PRO A 133 -3.40 19.33 -4.66
C PRO A 133 -3.68 19.53 -6.16
N ALA A 134 -2.81 20.21 -6.92
CA ALA A 134 -2.94 20.39 -8.35
C ALA A 134 -2.81 19.06 -9.13
N THR A 135 -2.12 18.07 -8.58
CA THR A 135 -1.94 16.76 -9.21
C THR A 135 -3.17 15.84 -9.11
N ARG A 136 -4.12 16.13 -8.23
CA ARG A 136 -5.28 15.25 -7.94
C ARG A 136 -6.10 14.90 -9.17
N ILE A 137 -6.50 15.90 -9.96
CA ILE A 137 -7.32 15.67 -11.15
C ILE A 137 -6.53 15.01 -12.27
N PRO A 138 -5.33 15.49 -12.65
CA PRO A 138 -4.50 14.80 -13.63
C PRO A 138 -4.20 13.34 -13.27
N ALA A 139 -3.79 13.07 -12.04
CA ALA A 139 -3.48 11.72 -11.57
C ALA A 139 -4.72 10.79 -11.62
N ALA A 140 -5.89 11.29 -11.19
CA ALA A 140 -7.12 10.50 -11.26
C ALA A 140 -7.51 10.15 -12.71
N ARG A 141 -7.34 11.08 -13.65
CA ARG A 141 -7.62 10.84 -15.07
C ARG A 141 -6.64 9.84 -15.68
N ALA A 142 -5.35 9.99 -15.43
CA ALA A 142 -4.33 9.09 -15.93
C ALA A 142 -4.50 7.68 -15.35
N GLY A 143 -4.69 7.55 -14.03
CA GLY A 143 -4.96 6.27 -13.38
C GLY A 143 -6.23 5.58 -13.88
N PHE A 144 -7.29 6.35 -14.17
CA PHE A 144 -8.50 5.79 -14.78
C PHE A 144 -8.26 5.28 -16.21
N ALA A 145 -7.48 6.00 -17.01
CA ALA A 145 -7.11 5.57 -18.35
C ALA A 145 -6.25 4.30 -18.32
N GLN A 146 -5.24 4.27 -17.46
CA GLN A 146 -4.42 3.07 -17.23
C GLN A 146 -5.27 1.90 -16.73
N GLY A 147 -6.16 2.12 -15.76
CA GLY A 147 -7.03 1.07 -15.23
C GLY A 147 -7.90 0.38 -16.28
N LYS A 148 -8.38 1.13 -17.29
CA LYS A 148 -9.11 0.54 -18.44
C LYS A 148 -8.23 -0.39 -19.27
N GLN A 149 -6.96 -0.06 -19.45
CA GLN A 149 -6.03 -0.90 -20.20
C GLN A 149 -5.65 -2.16 -19.39
N GLU A 150 -5.35 -1.97 -18.11
CA GLU A 150 -5.01 -3.07 -17.21
C GLU A 150 -6.16 -4.06 -16.99
N ALA A 151 -7.41 -3.58 -16.97
CA ALA A 151 -8.59 -4.43 -16.81
C ALA A 151 -8.72 -5.48 -17.92
N THR A 152 -8.19 -5.24 -19.12
CA THR A 152 -8.18 -6.22 -20.20
C THR A 152 -7.09 -7.28 -20.04
N ARG A 153 -6.05 -6.96 -19.25
CA ARG A 153 -4.90 -7.84 -18.99
C ARG A 153 -5.11 -8.71 -17.76
N VAL A 154 -5.78 -8.17 -16.75
CA VAL A 154 -6.07 -8.90 -15.50
C VAL A 154 -7.25 -9.84 -15.73
N THR A 155 -6.96 -11.06 -16.19
CA THR A 155 -7.96 -12.09 -16.52
C THR A 155 -8.19 -13.11 -15.41
N CYS A 156 -7.58 -12.92 -14.25
CA CYS A 156 -7.56 -13.89 -13.15
C CYS A 156 -8.62 -13.64 -12.05
N LEU A 157 -9.60 -12.76 -12.31
CA LEU A 157 -10.69 -12.48 -11.38
C LEU A 157 -11.97 -13.22 -11.77
#